data_05a269545f937b8cda689d41e9c7264b
#
_entry.id   05a269545f937b8cda689d41e9c7264b
#
_cell.length_a   1.000
_cell.length_b   1.000
_cell.length_c   1.000
_cell.angle_alpha   90.00
_cell.angle_beta   90.00
_cell.angle_gamma   90.00
#
_symmetry.space_group_name_H-M   'P 1'
#
loop_
_entity.id
_entity.type
_entity.pdbx_description
1 polymer ?
#
loop_
_entity_poly.entity_id
_entity_poly.type
_entity_poly.pdbx_seq_one_letter_code
_entity_poly.pdbx_strand_id
1 'polypeptide(L)'
;MKPLFVRRRFQTAALLLLLSPAPAFALVCKTQGAGETFVHGQLSSTVAIPATVPNGEVVWRSEPMNIQVECAKDGQQALQEEIALYLNPDNIVIGQGIRAGLTHKGIDYVQGSGRITTGHYLPACHEGDANIDKCPRVRFNLPFSVFIQKFGATPPSGVASDLLDYRFFQLDSAAGLQPLPGRSLSYVIDSLTGLRFVACDADLQVIPQTVEFGALPIKNVAVGKVFATQPFSLLTQRTCDSPFSINARFRPVSGIVSDSGDMLIPAGNPSLGIRISGALGGKALRYNEPFHMAELLDDTHAAKADFNAELVWNSTRPQVGPFDAQIMVDLFYR
;
A
#
# COMPACT_ATOMS: atom_id res chain seq x y z
N MET A 1 -54.14 -30.04 -66.11
CA MET A 1 -53.86 -28.90 -65.27
C MET A 1 -52.60 -29.20 -64.44
N LYS A 2 -51.44 -28.59 -64.77
CA LYS A 2 -50.16 -28.78 -64.03
C LYS A 2 -49.92 -27.50 -63.23
N PRO A 3 -49.55 -27.54 -61.96
CA PRO A 3 -49.14 -26.35 -61.22
C PRO A 3 -47.65 -26.10 -61.45
N LEU A 4 -47.34 -24.85 -61.73
CA LEU A 4 -45.98 -24.27 -61.81
C LEU A 4 -45.42 -24.08 -60.37
N PHE A 5 -44.33 -24.74 -60.07
CA PHE A 5 -43.54 -24.46 -58.86
C PHE A 5 -42.52 -23.30 -59.17
N VAL A 6 -42.73 -22.13 -58.55
CA VAL A 6 -41.74 -21.05 -58.55
C VAL A 6 -40.79 -21.28 -57.38
N ARG A 7 -39.54 -21.63 -57.69
CA ARG A 7 -38.43 -21.67 -56.72
C ARG A 7 -37.93 -20.27 -56.46
N ARG A 8 -38.22 -19.67 -55.32
CA ARG A 8 -37.55 -18.48 -54.78
C ARG A 8 -36.16 -18.92 -54.25
N ARG A 9 -35.08 -18.49 -54.88
CA ARG A 9 -33.71 -18.55 -54.34
C ARG A 9 -33.57 -17.45 -53.30
N PHE A 10 -33.47 -17.86 -52.02
CA PHE A 10 -32.97 -17.00 -50.96
C PHE A 10 -31.46 -16.88 -51.12
N GLN A 11 -30.99 -15.69 -51.51
CA GLN A 11 -29.57 -15.33 -51.37
C GLN A 11 -29.34 -14.91 -49.93
N THR A 12 -28.77 -15.76 -49.14
CA THR A 12 -28.22 -15.45 -47.81
C THR A 12 -26.91 -14.69 -48.05
N ALA A 13 -26.98 -13.38 -47.98
CA ALA A 13 -25.79 -12.55 -47.85
C ALA A 13 -25.19 -12.75 -46.45
N ALA A 14 -24.13 -13.54 -46.38
CA ALA A 14 -23.32 -13.71 -45.19
C ALA A 14 -22.54 -12.38 -44.97
N LEU A 15 -23.03 -11.54 -44.03
CA LEU A 15 -22.33 -10.36 -43.55
C LEU A 15 -21.16 -10.83 -42.68
N LEU A 16 -19.97 -11.04 -43.27
CA LEU A 16 -18.72 -11.19 -42.57
C LEU A 16 -18.39 -9.84 -41.91
N LEU A 17 -18.79 -9.68 -40.63
CA LEU A 17 -18.22 -8.65 -39.79
C LEU A 17 -16.72 -8.96 -39.62
N LEU A 18 -15.90 -8.19 -40.33
CA LEU A 18 -14.47 -8.07 -40.11
C LEU A 18 -14.28 -7.46 -38.73
N LEU A 19 -14.16 -8.29 -37.71
CA LEU A 19 -13.58 -7.92 -36.41
C LEU A 19 -12.11 -7.57 -36.69
N SER A 20 -11.86 -6.33 -37.08
CA SER A 20 -10.51 -5.78 -37.07
C SER A 20 -10.05 -5.78 -35.60
N PRO A 21 -8.96 -6.48 -35.24
CA PRO A 21 -8.37 -6.28 -33.93
C PRO A 21 -8.01 -4.79 -33.82
N ALA A 22 -8.66 -4.07 -32.90
CA ALA A 22 -8.23 -2.72 -32.56
C ALA A 22 -6.75 -2.84 -32.16
N PRO A 23 -5.86 -1.96 -32.66
CA PRO A 23 -4.48 -1.96 -32.21
C PRO A 23 -4.48 -1.72 -30.70
N ALA A 24 -4.10 -2.75 -29.95
CA ALA A 24 -3.88 -2.59 -28.53
C ALA A 24 -2.68 -1.68 -28.38
N PHE A 25 -2.91 -0.45 -27.91
CA PHE A 25 -1.85 0.48 -27.59
C PHE A 25 -1.08 -0.10 -26.41
N ALA A 26 0.09 -0.62 -26.66
CA ALA A 26 0.93 -1.26 -25.67
C ALA A 26 2.11 -0.35 -25.34
N LEU A 27 2.34 -0.19 -24.04
CA LEU A 27 3.58 0.38 -23.52
C LEU A 27 4.54 -0.75 -23.17
N VAL A 28 5.83 -0.44 -23.24
CA VAL A 28 6.88 -1.26 -22.64
C VAL A 28 7.47 -0.46 -21.50
N CYS A 29 7.20 -0.89 -20.28
CA CYS A 29 7.81 -0.34 -19.08
C CYS A 29 8.74 -1.37 -18.44
N LYS A 30 9.88 -0.91 -17.92
CA LYS A 30 10.88 -1.76 -17.27
C LYS A 30 11.62 -0.98 -16.19
N THR A 31 12.34 -1.67 -15.33
CA THR A 31 13.25 -1.04 -14.38
C THR A 31 14.39 -0.33 -15.11
N GLN A 32 14.74 0.87 -14.67
CA GLN A 32 15.88 1.59 -15.23
C GLN A 32 17.18 0.86 -14.86
N GLY A 33 18.03 0.66 -15.84
CA GLY A 33 19.33 -0.01 -15.68
C GLY A 33 19.25 -1.52 -15.84
N ALA A 34 18.59 -2.26 -14.97
CA ALA A 34 18.47 -3.73 -15.06
C ALA A 34 17.58 -4.16 -16.25
N GLY A 35 16.61 -3.35 -16.65
CA GLY A 35 15.72 -3.66 -17.76
C GLY A 35 14.69 -4.75 -17.45
N GLU A 36 14.46 -5.02 -16.16
CA GLU A 36 13.52 -6.04 -15.70
C GLU A 36 12.08 -5.57 -15.85
N THR A 37 11.20 -6.49 -16.23
CA THR A 37 9.76 -6.27 -16.32
C THR A 37 8.99 -6.85 -15.16
N PHE A 38 9.64 -7.64 -14.31
CA PHE A 38 9.10 -8.15 -13.06
C PHE A 38 9.95 -7.64 -11.90
N VAL A 39 9.30 -7.08 -10.91
CA VAL A 39 9.89 -6.73 -9.62
C VAL A 39 9.23 -7.58 -8.56
N HIS A 40 10.03 -8.34 -7.84
CA HIS A 40 9.56 -9.31 -6.86
C HIS A 40 9.62 -8.75 -5.44
N GLY A 41 8.60 -9.06 -4.67
CA GLY A 41 8.51 -8.82 -3.24
C GLY A 41 8.09 -10.08 -2.51
N GLN A 42 8.18 -10.05 -1.20
CA GLN A 42 7.82 -11.18 -0.35
C GLN A 42 6.99 -10.70 0.85
N LEU A 43 6.16 -11.57 1.37
CA LEU A 43 5.64 -11.40 2.71
C LEU A 43 6.80 -11.59 3.69
N SER A 44 7.10 -10.56 4.47
CA SER A 44 8.23 -10.56 5.41
C SER A 44 8.08 -11.61 6.54
N SER A 45 6.87 -12.13 6.75
CA SER A 45 6.54 -13.13 7.76
C SER A 45 5.14 -13.69 7.54
N THR A 46 4.74 -14.68 8.33
CA THR A 46 3.33 -15.10 8.43
C THR A 46 2.46 -13.94 8.88
N VAL A 47 1.33 -13.73 8.21
CA VAL A 47 0.34 -12.70 8.51
C VAL A 47 -0.94 -13.37 8.98
N ALA A 48 -1.31 -13.14 10.25
CA ALA A 48 -2.57 -13.61 10.80
C ALA A 48 -3.68 -12.59 10.49
N ILE A 49 -4.82 -13.07 10.00
CA ILE A 49 -5.99 -12.26 9.63
C ILE A 49 -7.15 -12.66 10.55
N PRO A 50 -7.44 -11.90 11.62
CA PRO A 50 -8.54 -12.21 12.50
C PRO A 50 -9.89 -12.12 11.81
N ALA A 51 -10.76 -13.09 12.04
CA ALA A 51 -12.11 -13.11 11.49
C ALA A 51 -12.96 -11.91 11.96
N THR A 52 -12.65 -11.39 13.16
CA THR A 52 -13.33 -10.28 13.82
C THR A 52 -12.94 -8.89 13.28
N VAL A 53 -11.80 -8.76 12.58
CA VAL A 53 -11.37 -7.46 12.00
C VAL A 53 -12.45 -6.91 11.07
N PRO A 54 -12.82 -5.62 11.20
CA PRO A 54 -13.84 -5.00 10.35
C PRO A 54 -13.45 -4.98 8.87
N ASN A 55 -14.47 -4.98 8.00
CA ASN A 55 -14.26 -4.75 6.59
C ASN A 55 -13.70 -3.34 6.34
N GLY A 56 -12.74 -3.24 5.44
CA GLY A 56 -12.03 -2.00 5.15
C GLY A 56 -10.71 -1.85 5.90
N GLU A 57 -10.43 -2.67 6.92
CA GLU A 57 -9.17 -2.63 7.63
C GLU A 57 -8.04 -3.29 6.84
N VAL A 58 -6.87 -2.65 6.87
CA VAL A 58 -5.63 -3.17 6.25
C VAL A 58 -4.97 -4.14 7.21
N VAL A 59 -4.93 -5.42 6.81
CA VAL A 59 -4.36 -6.50 7.63
C VAL A 59 -2.87 -6.72 7.38
N TRP A 60 -2.36 -6.27 6.26
CA TRP A 60 -0.93 -6.28 5.94
C TRP A 60 -0.59 -5.17 4.94
N ARG A 61 0.61 -4.59 5.08
CA ARG A 61 1.17 -3.60 4.16
C ARG A 61 2.67 -3.82 4.01
N SER A 62 3.15 -3.75 2.77
CA SER A 62 4.61 -3.79 2.50
C SER A 62 5.29 -2.52 3.01
N GLU A 63 6.61 -2.59 3.19
CA GLU A 63 7.42 -1.39 3.31
C GLU A 63 7.21 -0.48 2.09
N PRO A 64 7.33 0.84 2.25
CA PRO A 64 7.34 1.76 1.11
C PRO A 64 8.49 1.45 0.16
N MET A 65 8.16 1.35 -1.12
CA MET A 65 9.12 1.10 -2.19
C MET A 65 9.16 2.25 -3.18
N ASN A 66 10.29 2.40 -3.85
CA ASN A 66 10.47 3.37 -4.91
C ASN A 66 11.29 2.74 -6.04
N ILE A 67 10.64 2.49 -7.16
CA ILE A 67 11.25 1.88 -8.34
C ILE A 67 11.54 2.94 -9.37
N GLN A 68 12.77 2.95 -9.90
CA GLN A 68 13.10 3.77 -11.08
C GLN A 68 12.60 3.05 -12.33
N VAL A 69 11.68 3.68 -13.04
CA VAL A 69 10.98 3.12 -14.21
C VAL A 69 11.41 3.85 -15.48
N GLU A 70 11.60 3.10 -16.56
CA GLU A 70 11.74 3.59 -17.92
C GLU A 70 10.62 3.00 -18.77
N CYS A 71 9.80 3.86 -19.39
CA CYS A 71 8.73 3.46 -20.30
C CYS A 71 8.96 4.03 -21.72
N ALA A 72 8.57 3.25 -22.71
CA ALA A 72 8.54 3.63 -24.12
C ALA A 72 7.28 3.08 -24.79
N LYS A 73 6.92 3.61 -25.95
CA LYS A 73 5.86 3.04 -26.78
C LYS A 73 6.35 1.78 -27.49
N ASP A 74 5.49 0.78 -27.60
CA ASP A 74 5.74 -0.46 -28.35
C ASP A 74 5.31 -0.27 -29.83
N GLY A 75 5.86 0.74 -30.49
CA GLY A 75 5.62 1.04 -31.89
C GLY A 75 5.20 2.47 -32.17
N GLN A 76 4.88 2.75 -33.42
CA GLN A 76 4.48 4.07 -33.90
C GLN A 76 3.10 4.46 -33.37
N GLN A 77 3.04 5.57 -32.66
CA GLN A 77 1.79 6.12 -32.14
C GLN A 77 1.85 7.65 -32.13
N ALA A 78 0.98 8.27 -32.91
CA ALA A 78 0.99 9.70 -33.12
C ALA A 78 0.50 10.55 -31.94
N LEU A 79 -0.11 9.94 -30.91
CA LEU A 79 -0.68 10.64 -29.77
C LEU A 79 0.16 10.44 -28.52
N GLN A 80 0.18 11.45 -27.67
CA GLN A 80 0.68 11.33 -26.31
C GLN A 80 -0.17 10.32 -25.54
N GLU A 81 0.45 9.55 -24.64
CA GLU A 81 -0.21 8.47 -23.91
C GLU A 81 0.11 8.52 -22.42
N GLU A 82 -0.90 8.42 -21.58
CA GLU A 82 -0.75 8.37 -20.14
C GLU A 82 -0.30 6.98 -19.69
N ILE A 83 0.63 6.95 -18.73
CA ILE A 83 1.06 5.72 -18.06
C ILE A 83 0.19 5.53 -16.82
N ALA A 84 -0.45 4.36 -16.71
CA ALA A 84 -1.35 4.02 -15.62
C ALA A 84 -0.92 2.73 -14.90
N LEU A 85 -1.35 2.59 -13.66
CA LEU A 85 -1.26 1.38 -12.86
C LEU A 85 -2.58 0.62 -12.91
N TYR A 86 -2.51 -0.67 -13.10
CA TYR A 86 -3.64 -1.59 -13.04
C TYR A 86 -3.42 -2.56 -11.90
N LEU A 87 -4.28 -2.45 -10.88
CA LEU A 87 -4.24 -3.31 -9.71
C LEU A 87 -4.91 -4.65 -10.01
N ASN A 88 -4.27 -5.76 -9.61
CA ASN A 88 -4.72 -7.13 -9.90
C ASN A 88 -5.04 -7.35 -11.39
N PRO A 89 -4.05 -7.19 -12.28
CA PRO A 89 -4.27 -7.23 -13.73
C PRO A 89 -4.78 -8.58 -14.23
N ASP A 90 -4.53 -9.67 -13.49
CA ASP A 90 -4.99 -11.02 -13.82
C ASP A 90 -6.40 -11.32 -13.32
N ASN A 91 -7.00 -10.40 -12.55
CA ASN A 91 -8.30 -10.57 -11.92
C ASN A 91 -8.41 -11.85 -11.06
N ILE A 92 -7.32 -12.19 -10.36
CA ILE A 92 -7.24 -13.36 -9.48
C ILE A 92 -7.75 -13.00 -8.08
N VAL A 93 -8.57 -13.86 -7.50
CA VAL A 93 -9.00 -13.74 -6.11
C VAL A 93 -7.88 -14.22 -5.20
N ILE A 94 -7.36 -13.33 -4.35
CA ILE A 94 -6.24 -13.67 -3.46
C ILE A 94 -6.62 -14.53 -2.26
N GLY A 95 -7.88 -14.54 -1.88
CA GLY A 95 -8.42 -15.32 -0.78
C GLY A 95 -9.84 -14.90 -0.42
N GLN A 96 -10.54 -15.74 0.31
CA GLN A 96 -11.92 -15.45 0.70
C GLN A 96 -11.98 -14.27 1.68
N GLY A 97 -12.76 -13.24 1.36
CA GLY A 97 -12.99 -12.08 2.22
C GLY A 97 -11.80 -11.13 2.37
N ILE A 98 -10.80 -11.25 1.50
CA ILE A 98 -9.65 -10.33 1.43
C ILE A 98 -9.42 -9.86 0.00
N ARG A 99 -8.84 -8.68 -0.16
CA ARG A 99 -8.51 -8.10 -1.45
C ARG A 99 -7.17 -7.37 -1.45
N ALA A 100 -6.57 -7.25 -2.62
CA ALA A 100 -5.35 -6.48 -2.84
C ALA A 100 -5.63 -4.97 -2.84
N GLY A 101 -4.63 -4.20 -2.41
CA GLY A 101 -4.60 -2.76 -2.50
C GLY A 101 -3.21 -2.23 -2.81
N LEU A 102 -3.16 -0.99 -3.26
CA LEU A 102 -1.97 -0.25 -3.63
C LEU A 102 -2.05 1.16 -3.06
N THR A 103 -1.03 1.60 -2.35
CA THR A 103 -0.84 3.01 -2.01
C THR A 103 0.07 3.64 -3.05
N HIS A 104 -0.39 4.69 -3.69
CA HIS A 104 0.41 5.50 -4.61
C HIS A 104 0.19 6.98 -4.32
N LYS A 105 1.29 7.74 -4.15
CA LYS A 105 1.26 9.16 -3.79
C LYS A 105 0.40 9.47 -2.55
N GLY A 106 0.43 8.57 -1.55
CA GLY A 106 -0.31 8.73 -0.30
C GLY A 106 -1.80 8.39 -0.37
N ILE A 107 -2.31 7.93 -1.51
CA ILE A 107 -3.70 7.53 -1.70
C ILE A 107 -3.77 6.00 -1.79
N ASP A 108 -4.68 5.41 -1.02
CA ASP A 108 -4.96 3.98 -1.02
C ASP A 108 -6.02 3.65 -2.09
N TYR A 109 -5.64 2.77 -3.00
CA TYR A 109 -6.51 2.21 -4.04
C TYR A 109 -6.72 0.72 -3.75
N VAL A 110 -7.92 0.22 -3.97
CA VAL A 110 -8.26 -1.20 -3.75
C VAL A 110 -8.61 -1.88 -5.07
N GLN A 111 -8.54 -3.19 -5.11
CA GLN A 111 -8.99 -3.99 -6.25
C GLN A 111 -10.38 -3.57 -6.68
N GLY A 112 -10.55 -3.30 -7.97
CA GLY A 112 -11.79 -2.74 -8.53
C GLY A 112 -11.80 -1.21 -8.69
N SER A 113 -10.75 -0.48 -8.24
CA SER A 113 -10.64 0.98 -8.44
C SER A 113 -10.43 1.40 -9.90
N GLY A 114 -10.33 0.45 -10.82
CA GLY A 114 -10.02 0.74 -12.22
C GLY A 114 -8.53 1.06 -12.43
N ARG A 115 -8.25 1.87 -13.45
CA ARG A 115 -6.90 2.37 -13.70
C ARG A 115 -6.54 3.50 -12.75
N ILE A 116 -5.28 3.53 -12.32
CA ILE A 116 -4.72 4.52 -11.41
C ILE A 116 -3.69 5.35 -12.19
N THR A 117 -3.88 6.67 -12.28
CA THR A 117 -2.95 7.55 -12.99
C THR A 117 -1.62 7.65 -12.27
N THR A 118 -0.52 7.52 -13.02
CA THR A 118 0.82 7.83 -12.50
C THR A 118 1.14 9.33 -12.60
N GLY A 119 0.40 10.08 -13.46
CA GLY A 119 0.68 11.46 -13.81
C GLY A 119 1.86 11.62 -14.77
N HIS A 120 2.36 10.53 -15.36
CA HIS A 120 3.43 10.52 -16.37
C HIS A 120 2.85 10.18 -17.74
N TYR A 121 3.41 10.82 -18.78
CA TYR A 121 2.92 10.70 -20.14
C TYR A 121 4.07 10.39 -21.08
N LEU A 122 3.87 9.41 -21.97
CA LEU A 122 4.76 9.13 -23.08
C LEU A 122 4.47 10.07 -24.26
N PRO A 123 5.46 10.76 -24.80
CA PRO A 123 5.31 11.55 -26.03
C PRO A 123 4.89 10.68 -27.22
N ALA A 124 4.40 11.34 -28.28
CA ALA A 124 4.16 10.68 -29.56
C ALA A 124 5.45 10.04 -30.11
N CYS A 125 5.32 8.91 -30.81
CA CYS A 125 6.37 8.27 -31.58
C CYS A 125 5.93 8.27 -33.05
N HIS A 126 6.60 9.07 -33.90
CA HIS A 126 6.16 9.34 -35.25
C HIS A 126 6.67 8.33 -36.28
N GLU A 127 6.08 8.34 -37.50
CA GLU A 127 6.57 7.57 -38.65
C GLU A 127 8.04 7.90 -38.92
N GLY A 128 8.87 6.90 -39.06
CA GLY A 128 10.33 7.03 -39.16
C GLY A 128 11.07 6.51 -37.95
N ASP A 129 10.42 6.48 -36.79
CA ASP A 129 10.92 5.86 -35.56
C ASP A 129 10.41 4.40 -35.44
N ALA A 130 10.46 3.64 -36.54
CA ALA A 130 9.91 2.29 -36.64
C ALA A 130 10.54 1.27 -35.65
N ASN A 131 11.63 1.65 -35.01
CA ASN A 131 12.29 0.89 -33.96
C ASN A 131 11.92 1.49 -32.60
N ILE A 132 11.42 0.66 -31.67
CA ILE A 132 11.15 1.02 -30.27
C ILE A 132 12.34 1.74 -29.60
N ASP A 133 13.56 1.45 -30.01
CA ASP A 133 14.76 2.11 -29.51
C ASP A 133 14.88 3.58 -29.92
N LYS A 134 14.15 4.02 -30.95
CA LYS A 134 14.08 5.39 -31.41
C LYS A 134 12.90 6.18 -30.86
N CYS A 135 11.90 5.51 -30.27
CA CYS A 135 10.79 6.18 -29.63
C CYS A 135 11.25 6.92 -28.35
N PRO A 136 10.66 8.10 -28.07
CA PRO A 136 10.95 8.82 -26.83
C PRO A 136 10.68 7.97 -25.60
N ARG A 137 11.61 8.03 -24.64
CA ARG A 137 11.50 7.31 -23.36
C ARG A 137 11.22 8.28 -22.24
N VAL A 138 10.40 7.86 -21.30
CA VAL A 138 10.13 8.61 -20.07
C VAL A 138 10.66 7.82 -18.89
N ARG A 139 11.42 8.51 -18.04
CA ARG A 139 11.98 7.96 -16.79
C ARG A 139 11.38 8.67 -15.61
N PHE A 140 10.98 7.92 -14.62
CA PHE A 140 10.40 8.46 -13.40
C PHE A 140 10.59 7.51 -12.22
N ASN A 141 10.43 8.05 -11.02
CA ASN A 141 10.36 7.28 -9.79
C ASN A 141 8.90 6.90 -9.52
N LEU A 142 8.66 5.64 -9.22
CA LEU A 142 7.37 5.11 -8.84
C LEU A 142 7.37 4.77 -7.34
N PRO A 143 6.92 5.69 -6.46
CA PRO A 143 6.75 5.40 -5.06
C PRO A 143 5.43 4.66 -4.83
N PHE A 144 5.48 3.55 -4.09
CA PHE A 144 4.30 2.78 -3.74
C PHE A 144 4.52 1.91 -2.51
N SER A 145 3.43 1.40 -1.94
CA SER A 145 3.37 0.21 -1.11
C SER A 145 2.15 -0.61 -1.50
N VAL A 146 2.21 -1.92 -1.32
CA VAL A 146 1.06 -2.80 -1.54
C VAL A 146 0.49 -3.23 -0.20
N PHE A 147 -0.81 -3.54 -0.17
CA PHE A 147 -1.45 -3.98 1.05
C PHE A 147 -2.56 -5.01 0.78
N ILE A 148 -2.93 -5.71 1.83
CA ILE A 148 -4.07 -6.62 1.84
C ILE A 148 -5.10 -6.06 2.81
N GLN A 149 -6.36 -5.99 2.37
CA GLN A 149 -7.46 -5.42 3.12
C GLN A 149 -8.55 -6.46 3.31
N LYS A 150 -9.15 -6.50 4.48
CA LYS A 150 -10.36 -7.29 4.73
C LYS A 150 -11.55 -6.70 3.96
N PHE A 151 -12.32 -7.55 3.28
CA PHE A 151 -13.36 -7.10 2.34
C PHE A 151 -14.68 -7.85 2.48
N GLY A 152 -14.74 -8.92 3.24
CA GLY A 152 -15.96 -9.72 3.39
C GLY A 152 -15.83 -10.74 4.53
N ALA A 153 -16.74 -11.69 4.58
CA ALA A 153 -16.66 -12.78 5.53
C ALA A 153 -15.43 -13.66 5.22
N THR A 154 -14.62 -13.88 6.25
CA THR A 154 -13.45 -14.77 6.20
C THR A 154 -13.74 -16.06 6.95
N PRO A 155 -13.08 -17.17 6.59
CA PRO A 155 -13.07 -18.36 7.43
C PRO A 155 -12.55 -18.05 8.84
N PRO A 156 -12.97 -18.80 9.87
CA PRO A 156 -12.48 -18.59 11.23
C PRO A 156 -11.01 -19.02 11.42
N SER A 157 -10.48 -19.87 10.54
CA SER A 157 -9.09 -20.34 10.62
C SER A 157 -8.66 -20.96 9.29
N GLY A 158 -7.36 -21.16 9.12
CA GLY A 158 -6.77 -21.85 7.99
C GLY A 158 -5.94 -20.97 7.08
N VAL A 159 -5.42 -21.52 5.99
CA VAL A 159 -4.64 -20.79 4.98
C VAL A 159 -5.57 -19.82 4.25
N ALA A 160 -5.16 -18.55 4.15
CA ALA A 160 -5.96 -17.51 3.51
C ALA A 160 -5.71 -17.43 1.99
N SER A 161 -4.52 -17.82 1.53
CA SER A 161 -4.15 -17.85 0.11
C SER A 161 -3.11 -18.93 -0.15
N ASP A 162 -3.26 -19.64 -1.25
CA ASP A 162 -2.31 -20.66 -1.76
C ASP A 162 -1.52 -20.17 -2.96
N LEU A 163 -1.66 -18.91 -3.34
CA LEU A 163 -1.01 -18.32 -4.49
C LEU A 163 0.50 -18.19 -4.27
N LEU A 164 1.28 -18.67 -5.23
CA LEU A 164 2.74 -18.58 -5.22
C LEU A 164 3.24 -17.29 -5.87
N ASP A 165 2.68 -16.90 -7.01
CA ASP A 165 3.09 -15.69 -7.74
C ASP A 165 1.87 -14.81 -7.97
N TYR A 166 1.67 -13.82 -7.10
CA TYR A 166 0.54 -12.92 -7.24
C TYR A 166 0.99 -11.55 -7.78
N ARG A 167 0.50 -11.19 -8.95
CA ARG A 167 0.78 -9.90 -9.59
C ARG A 167 -0.12 -8.82 -9.00
N PHE A 168 0.44 -8.00 -8.10
CA PHE A 168 -0.28 -6.93 -7.43
C PHE A 168 -0.71 -5.84 -8.39
N PHE A 169 0.22 -5.38 -9.24
CA PHE A 169 -0.10 -4.40 -10.27
C PHE A 169 0.78 -4.55 -11.52
N GLN A 170 0.32 -3.95 -12.60
CA GLN A 170 1.06 -3.75 -13.84
C GLN A 170 1.01 -2.28 -14.23
N LEU A 171 2.13 -1.74 -14.71
CA LEU A 171 2.19 -0.46 -15.41
C LEU A 171 1.83 -0.70 -16.86
N ASP A 172 0.91 0.12 -17.40
CA ASP A 172 0.55 0.03 -18.81
C ASP A 172 -0.05 1.35 -19.32
N SER A 173 -0.49 1.34 -20.56
CA SER A 173 -1.23 2.41 -21.19
C SER A 173 -2.56 2.68 -20.48
N ALA A 174 -2.92 3.96 -20.33
CA ALA A 174 -4.26 4.31 -19.89
C ALA A 174 -5.36 3.84 -20.87
N ALA A 175 -5.00 3.46 -22.10
CA ALA A 175 -5.93 2.90 -23.08
C ALA A 175 -6.25 1.41 -22.84
N GLY A 176 -5.45 0.70 -22.08
CA GLY A 176 -5.70 -0.71 -21.74
C GLY A 176 -4.47 -1.47 -21.28
N LEU A 177 -4.70 -2.66 -20.76
CA LEU A 177 -3.67 -3.60 -20.35
C LEU A 177 -3.06 -4.34 -21.54
N GLN A 178 -1.74 -4.48 -21.53
CA GLN A 178 -1.02 -5.41 -22.41
C GLN A 178 -1.29 -6.86 -21.93
N PRO A 179 -1.88 -7.70 -22.78
CA PRO A 179 -2.24 -9.07 -22.37
C PRO A 179 -1.03 -10.00 -22.23
N LEU A 180 0.14 -9.62 -22.80
CA LEU A 180 1.33 -10.47 -22.76
C LEU A 180 2.15 -10.17 -21.50
N PRO A 181 2.26 -11.12 -20.55
CA PRO A 181 3.12 -10.98 -19.38
C PRO A 181 4.57 -10.70 -19.79
N GLY A 182 5.28 -9.91 -19.00
CA GLY A 182 6.69 -9.59 -19.24
C GLY A 182 6.95 -8.52 -20.31
N ARG A 183 5.91 -7.98 -20.96
CA ARG A 183 6.05 -6.81 -21.84
C ARG A 183 6.01 -5.50 -21.08
N SER A 184 5.37 -5.46 -19.92
CA SER A 184 5.27 -4.25 -19.10
C SER A 184 5.61 -4.54 -17.65
N LEU A 185 6.08 -3.51 -16.93
CA LEU A 185 6.54 -3.63 -15.54
C LEU A 185 5.40 -4.11 -14.64
N SER A 186 5.63 -5.21 -13.96
CA SER A 186 4.72 -5.80 -12.98
C SER A 186 5.41 -5.95 -11.64
N TYR A 187 4.65 -5.72 -10.57
CA TYR A 187 5.08 -6.04 -9.21
C TYR A 187 4.39 -7.32 -8.74
N VAL A 188 5.19 -8.29 -8.33
CA VAL A 188 4.75 -9.64 -7.97
C VAL A 188 5.15 -9.93 -6.53
N ILE A 189 4.24 -10.53 -5.75
CA ILE A 189 4.59 -11.16 -4.47
C ILE A 189 4.77 -12.65 -4.74
N ASP A 190 5.97 -13.18 -4.45
CA ASP A 190 6.37 -14.55 -4.79
C ASP A 190 5.56 -15.61 -4.04
N SER A 191 5.03 -15.30 -2.86
CA SER A 191 4.17 -16.25 -2.15
C SER A 191 3.22 -15.52 -1.20
N LEU A 192 1.95 -15.85 -1.28
CA LEU A 192 0.92 -15.43 -0.34
C LEU A 192 0.55 -16.54 0.68
N THR A 193 1.24 -17.68 0.66
CA THR A 193 0.95 -18.84 1.54
C THR A 193 1.20 -18.54 3.02
N GLY A 194 1.91 -17.47 3.33
CA GLY A 194 2.08 -16.95 4.69
C GLY A 194 0.84 -16.28 5.28
N LEU A 195 -0.20 -16.03 4.45
CA LEU A 195 -1.46 -15.48 4.94
C LEU A 195 -2.31 -16.58 5.58
N ARG A 196 -2.77 -16.37 6.81
CA ARG A 196 -3.66 -17.31 7.49
C ARG A 196 -4.80 -16.60 8.21
N PHE A 197 -5.96 -17.22 8.23
CA PHE A 197 -7.07 -16.77 9.07
C PHE A 197 -6.89 -17.27 10.49
N VAL A 198 -7.29 -16.44 11.46
CA VAL A 198 -7.35 -16.77 12.88
C VAL A 198 -8.71 -16.37 13.46
N ALA A 199 -9.15 -17.08 14.47
CA ALA A 199 -10.52 -16.93 14.96
C ALA A 199 -10.78 -15.60 15.66
N CYS A 200 -9.73 -14.96 16.22
CA CYS A 200 -9.87 -13.72 16.99
C CYS A 200 -8.75 -12.72 16.71
N ASP A 201 -8.93 -11.53 17.23
CA ASP A 201 -7.98 -10.43 17.32
C ASP A 201 -7.47 -10.25 18.76
N ALA A 202 -6.76 -9.15 18.98
CA ALA A 202 -6.40 -8.69 20.30
C ALA A 202 -7.04 -7.31 20.55
N ASP A 203 -7.66 -7.18 21.72
CA ASP A 203 -8.08 -5.88 22.23
C ASP A 203 -6.84 -5.03 22.54
N LEU A 204 -6.89 -3.75 22.19
CA LEU A 204 -5.85 -2.78 22.50
C LEU A 204 -6.37 -1.75 23.50
N GLN A 205 -5.61 -1.57 24.57
CA GLN A 205 -5.83 -0.47 25.51
C GLN A 205 -4.58 0.41 25.56
N VAL A 206 -4.78 1.74 25.47
CA VAL A 206 -3.73 2.75 25.68
C VAL A 206 -3.88 3.31 27.08
N ILE A 207 -2.82 3.26 27.89
CA ILE A 207 -2.86 3.64 29.31
C ILE A 207 -1.71 4.62 29.64
N PRO A 208 -2.00 5.87 29.98
CA PRO A 208 -3.29 6.54 29.88
C PRO A 208 -3.68 6.82 28.41
N GLN A 209 -4.97 6.98 28.11
CA GLN A 209 -5.45 7.37 26.77
C GLN A 209 -5.04 8.79 26.37
N THR A 210 -4.83 9.66 27.36
CA THR A 210 -4.34 11.02 27.15
C THR A 210 -3.05 11.22 27.94
N VAL A 211 -1.99 11.62 27.22
CA VAL A 211 -0.69 11.93 27.82
C VAL A 211 -0.62 13.44 28.07
N GLU A 212 -0.66 13.86 29.33
CA GLU A 212 -0.64 15.26 29.72
C GLU A 212 0.76 15.70 30.14
N PHE A 213 1.28 16.75 29.53
CA PHE A 213 2.57 17.33 29.89
C PHE A 213 2.46 18.49 30.89
N GLY A 214 1.25 19.00 31.11
CA GLY A 214 1.02 20.13 32.01
C GLY A 214 1.66 21.44 31.54
N ALA A 215 1.83 22.38 32.46
CA ALA A 215 2.49 23.66 32.20
C ALA A 215 4.01 23.49 32.23
N LEU A 216 4.68 23.79 31.14
CA LEU A 216 6.12 23.60 30.98
C LEU A 216 6.85 24.95 30.88
N PRO A 217 7.90 25.16 31.68
CA PRO A 217 8.70 26.36 31.59
C PRO A 217 9.66 26.31 30.39
N ILE A 218 9.81 27.46 29.71
CA ILE A 218 10.82 27.60 28.66
C ILE A 218 12.21 27.76 29.32
N LYS A 219 13.00 26.69 29.31
CA LYS A 219 14.36 26.65 29.86
C LYS A 219 15.29 25.85 28.96
N ASN A 220 16.54 26.26 28.86
CA ASN A 220 17.61 25.52 28.17
C ASN A 220 17.21 25.06 26.77
N VAL A 221 16.68 25.95 25.96
CA VAL A 221 16.20 25.68 24.61
C VAL A 221 17.35 25.26 23.72
N ALA A 222 17.26 24.04 23.19
CA ALA A 222 18.20 23.54 22.16
C ALA A 222 17.40 22.61 21.23
N VAL A 223 17.44 22.87 19.94
CA VAL A 223 16.74 22.05 18.92
C VAL A 223 17.19 20.60 19.01
N GLY A 224 16.23 19.68 18.97
CA GLY A 224 16.46 18.25 19.12
C GLY A 224 16.60 17.76 20.56
N LYS A 225 16.67 18.67 21.55
CA LYS A 225 16.77 18.29 22.96
C LYS A 225 15.40 17.94 23.53
N VAL A 226 15.30 16.78 24.17
CA VAL A 226 14.15 16.37 24.98
C VAL A 226 14.13 17.23 26.26
N PHE A 227 13.00 17.82 26.59
CA PHE A 227 12.84 18.65 27.79
C PHE A 227 11.68 18.22 28.70
N ALA A 228 10.81 17.34 28.23
CA ALA A 228 9.79 16.67 29.03
C ALA A 228 9.52 15.28 28.51
N THR A 229 9.21 14.36 29.42
CA THR A 229 8.92 12.95 29.09
C THR A 229 7.76 12.49 29.94
N GLN A 230 6.80 11.80 29.33
CA GLN A 230 5.67 11.18 30.01
C GLN A 230 5.52 9.72 29.54
N PRO A 231 5.39 8.77 30.47
CA PRO A 231 5.21 7.37 30.14
C PRO A 231 3.78 7.08 29.73
N PHE A 232 3.63 6.09 28.84
CA PHE A 232 2.36 5.45 28.53
C PHE A 232 2.60 3.99 28.12
N SER A 233 1.55 3.20 28.09
CA SER A 233 1.64 1.78 27.77
C SER A 233 0.57 1.38 26.76
N LEU A 234 0.90 0.41 25.93
CA LEU A 234 -0.04 -0.35 25.13
C LEU A 234 -0.23 -1.72 25.78
N LEU A 235 -1.45 -2.02 26.16
CA LEU A 235 -1.83 -3.34 26.67
C LEU A 235 -2.66 -4.03 25.59
N THR A 236 -2.26 -5.25 25.21
CA THR A 236 -3.02 -6.09 24.29
C THR A 236 -3.44 -7.38 24.99
N GLN A 237 -4.66 -7.82 24.69
CA GLN A 237 -5.22 -9.05 25.21
C GLN A 237 -5.95 -9.80 24.10
N ARG A 238 -5.54 -11.05 23.83
CA ARG A 238 -6.27 -11.93 22.91
C ARG A 238 -7.41 -12.65 23.63
N THR A 239 -8.46 -12.94 22.87
CA THR A 239 -9.67 -13.58 23.36
C THR A 239 -9.79 -15.05 22.98
N CYS A 240 -8.81 -15.59 22.24
CA CYS A 240 -8.77 -16.98 21.79
C CYS A 240 -7.37 -17.59 21.94
N ASP A 241 -7.27 -18.90 21.72
CA ASP A 241 -6.04 -19.68 21.92
C ASP A 241 -5.07 -19.68 20.74
N SER A 242 -5.44 -19.08 19.59
CA SER A 242 -4.54 -19.03 18.44
C SER A 242 -3.36 -18.08 18.69
N PRO A 243 -2.10 -18.55 18.62
CA PRO A 243 -0.93 -17.70 18.80
C PRO A 243 -0.71 -16.79 17.58
N PHE A 244 -0.29 -15.56 17.83
CA PHE A 244 0.13 -14.61 16.80
C PHE A 244 1.04 -13.53 17.40
N SER A 245 1.84 -12.91 16.53
CA SER A 245 2.60 -11.72 16.87
C SER A 245 1.84 -10.47 16.51
N ILE A 246 2.10 -9.38 17.22
CA ILE A 246 1.49 -8.08 16.98
C ILE A 246 2.59 -7.08 16.63
N ASN A 247 2.44 -6.45 15.48
CA ASN A 247 3.10 -5.20 15.16
C ASN A 247 2.14 -4.05 15.40
N ALA A 248 2.66 -2.92 15.85
CA ALA A 248 1.90 -1.68 15.97
C ALA A 248 2.49 -0.58 15.09
N ARG A 249 1.69 0.44 14.81
CA ARG A 249 2.11 1.63 14.09
C ARG A 249 1.45 2.85 14.72
N PHE A 250 2.23 3.88 15.01
CA PHE A 250 1.72 5.19 15.42
C PHE A 250 1.39 6.02 14.18
N ARG A 251 0.11 6.25 13.93
CA ARG A 251 -0.37 7.03 12.79
C ARG A 251 -0.93 8.37 13.26
N PRO A 252 -0.28 9.50 12.94
CA PRO A 252 -0.79 10.83 13.28
C PRO A 252 -2.16 11.10 12.64
N VAL A 253 -3.08 11.62 13.44
CA VAL A 253 -4.40 12.11 13.00
C VAL A 253 -4.36 13.62 12.84
N SER A 254 -3.53 14.31 13.67
CA SER A 254 -3.29 15.75 13.58
C SER A 254 -1.81 16.06 13.67
N GLY A 255 -1.40 17.22 13.16
CA GLY A 255 0.00 17.65 13.11
C GLY A 255 0.72 17.22 11.83
N ILE A 256 2.02 17.51 11.75
CA ILE A 256 2.88 17.23 10.59
C ILE A 256 4.04 16.36 11.05
N VAL A 257 4.29 15.26 10.35
CA VAL A 257 5.48 14.42 10.60
C VAL A 257 6.71 15.09 10.00
N SER A 258 7.79 15.12 10.76
CA SER A 258 9.09 15.63 10.29
C SER A 258 9.64 14.80 9.12
N ASP A 259 10.56 15.37 8.36
CA ASP A 259 11.23 14.67 7.24
C ASP A 259 11.99 13.42 7.70
N SER A 260 12.50 13.40 8.94
CA SER A 260 13.12 12.23 9.56
C SER A 260 12.13 11.13 9.94
N GLY A 261 10.82 11.44 9.99
CA GLY A 261 9.75 10.51 10.33
C GLY A 261 9.59 10.22 11.82
N ASP A 262 10.49 10.67 12.68
CA ASP A 262 10.54 10.33 14.11
C ASP A 262 9.92 11.38 15.06
N MET A 263 9.41 12.47 14.50
CA MET A 263 8.85 13.58 15.27
C MET A 263 7.53 14.07 14.67
N LEU A 264 6.52 14.25 15.50
CA LEU A 264 5.23 14.85 15.16
C LEU A 264 5.21 16.31 15.64
N ILE A 265 5.01 17.24 14.73
CA ILE A 265 4.95 18.69 14.99
C ILE A 265 3.48 19.08 15.16
N PRO A 266 3.04 19.49 16.37
CA PRO A 266 1.67 19.92 16.60
C PRO A 266 1.30 21.17 15.79
N ALA A 267 0.12 21.18 15.17
CA ALA A 267 -0.32 22.32 14.36
C ALA A 267 -0.46 23.63 15.16
N GLY A 268 -0.86 23.54 16.44
CA GLY A 268 -1.04 24.71 17.33
C GLY A 268 0.27 25.32 17.84
N ASN A 269 1.38 24.57 17.82
CA ASN A 269 2.68 25.04 18.28
C ASN A 269 3.84 24.38 17.52
N PRO A 270 4.26 24.92 16.38
CA PRO A 270 5.31 24.33 15.55
C PRO A 270 6.72 24.43 16.15
N SER A 271 6.90 25.13 17.29
CA SER A 271 8.19 25.18 18.01
C SER A 271 8.49 23.93 18.83
N LEU A 272 7.50 23.02 18.94
CA LEU A 272 7.58 21.75 19.65
C LEU A 272 7.53 20.59 18.67
N GLY A 273 8.09 19.46 19.09
CA GLY A 273 7.91 18.15 18.46
C GLY A 273 7.59 17.09 19.51
N ILE A 274 6.80 16.12 19.15
CA ILE A 274 6.45 14.95 19.96
C ILE A 274 7.17 13.75 19.36
N ARG A 275 7.99 13.04 20.14
CA ARG A 275 8.65 11.80 19.79
C ARG A 275 8.12 10.68 20.67
N ILE A 276 8.10 9.46 20.13
CA ILE A 276 7.76 8.25 20.90
C ILE A 276 8.99 7.34 20.90
N SER A 277 9.39 6.89 22.08
CA SER A 277 10.49 5.93 22.26
C SER A 277 10.06 4.79 23.18
N GLY A 278 10.75 3.64 23.13
CA GLY A 278 10.54 2.56 24.09
C GLY A 278 10.97 3.00 25.51
N ALA A 279 10.26 2.53 26.53
CA ALA A 279 10.47 2.97 27.93
C ALA A 279 11.86 2.63 28.48
N LEU A 280 12.51 1.55 28.00
CA LEU A 280 13.86 1.15 28.41
C LEU A 280 14.97 1.98 27.74
N GLY A 281 14.60 3.05 27.06
CA GLY A 281 15.51 3.84 26.25
C GLY A 281 15.70 3.20 24.87
N GLY A 282 16.07 3.99 23.90
CA GLY A 282 16.30 3.50 22.55
C GLY A 282 16.09 4.57 21.50
N LYS A 283 16.17 4.15 20.26
CA LYS A 283 15.91 5.01 19.11
C LYS A 283 14.41 5.40 19.10
N ALA A 284 14.13 6.65 18.76
CA ALA A 284 12.76 7.08 18.54
C ALA A 284 12.11 6.22 17.47
N LEU A 285 10.85 5.86 17.69
CA LEU A 285 10.03 5.17 16.71
C LEU A 285 9.60 6.14 15.62
N ARG A 286 9.52 5.65 14.40
CA ARG A 286 9.08 6.46 13.26
C ARG A 286 7.56 6.37 13.12
N TYR A 287 6.94 7.52 12.93
CA TYR A 287 5.51 7.58 12.63
C TYR A 287 5.23 6.95 11.27
N ASN A 288 4.06 6.35 11.13
CA ASN A 288 3.60 5.63 9.95
C ASN A 288 4.40 4.38 9.58
N GLU A 289 5.42 4.00 10.37
CA GLU A 289 6.18 2.76 10.19
C GLU A 289 5.76 1.72 11.24
N PRO A 290 5.57 0.45 10.84
CA PRO A 290 5.26 -0.62 11.78
C PRO A 290 6.49 -0.99 12.60
N PHE A 291 6.28 -1.32 13.88
CA PHE A 291 7.28 -1.87 14.78
C PHE A 291 6.73 -3.12 15.47
N HIS A 292 7.62 -4.04 15.86
CA HIS A 292 7.23 -5.19 16.65
C HIS A 292 6.82 -4.75 18.06
N MET A 293 5.61 -5.14 18.48
CA MET A 293 5.07 -4.75 19.79
C MET A 293 5.03 -5.91 20.77
N ALA A 294 4.52 -7.07 20.38
CA ALA A 294 4.32 -8.19 21.26
C ALA A 294 4.20 -9.54 20.55
N GLU A 295 4.53 -10.61 21.29
CA GLU A 295 4.24 -12.00 20.97
C GLU A 295 3.14 -12.52 21.91
N LEU A 296 2.03 -13.01 21.35
CA LEU A 296 0.96 -13.68 22.07
C LEU A 296 1.02 -15.18 21.73
N LEU A 297 1.86 -15.90 22.46
CA LEU A 297 2.08 -17.34 22.30
C LEU A 297 0.98 -18.15 22.97
N ASP A 298 1.04 -19.49 22.89
CA ASP A 298 -0.02 -20.39 23.37
C ASP A 298 -0.39 -20.16 24.87
N ASP A 299 0.59 -19.86 25.70
CA ASP A 299 0.46 -19.60 27.11
C ASP A 299 0.36 -18.10 27.47
N THR A 300 0.50 -17.21 26.52
CA THR A 300 0.53 -15.76 26.74
C THR A 300 -0.69 -15.08 26.10
N HIS A 301 -1.71 -14.81 26.94
CA HIS A 301 -2.96 -14.18 26.46
C HIS A 301 -2.93 -12.65 26.48
N ALA A 302 -1.97 -12.04 27.18
CA ALA A 302 -1.83 -10.60 27.26
C ALA A 302 -0.37 -10.18 27.19
N ALA A 303 -0.12 -9.03 26.58
CA ALA A 303 1.20 -8.42 26.55
C ALA A 303 1.10 -6.91 26.78
N LYS A 304 2.13 -6.36 27.44
CA LYS A 304 2.25 -4.94 27.72
C LYS A 304 3.54 -4.41 27.10
N ALA A 305 3.44 -3.32 26.36
CA ALA A 305 4.58 -2.60 25.84
C ALA A 305 4.59 -1.17 26.41
N ASP A 306 5.70 -0.77 27.01
CA ASP A 306 5.86 0.52 27.67
C ASP A 306 6.64 1.50 26.79
N PHE A 307 6.14 2.74 26.71
CA PHE A 307 6.68 3.82 25.87
C PHE A 307 6.82 5.11 26.63
N ASN A 308 7.61 6.00 26.10
CA ASN A 308 7.72 7.41 26.49
C ASN A 308 7.24 8.31 25.36
N ALA A 309 6.36 9.23 25.68
CA ALA A 309 6.12 10.41 24.86
C ALA A 309 7.09 11.51 25.30
N GLU A 310 7.89 12.01 24.39
CA GLU A 310 8.95 12.97 24.63
C GLU A 310 8.64 14.27 23.92
N LEU A 311 8.70 15.40 24.64
CA LEU A 311 8.67 16.72 24.02
C LEU A 311 10.08 17.18 23.69
N VAL A 312 10.25 17.62 22.46
CA VAL A 312 11.51 18.04 21.87
C VAL A 312 11.38 19.48 21.37
N TRP A 313 12.40 20.31 21.57
CA TRP A 313 12.42 21.62 20.94
C TRP A 313 12.65 21.49 19.42
N ASN A 314 11.70 21.98 18.63
CA ASN A 314 11.79 22.03 17.17
C ASN A 314 12.29 23.40 16.65
N SER A 315 12.42 24.39 17.54
CA SER A 315 12.89 25.74 17.21
C SER A 315 13.77 26.30 18.31
N THR A 316 14.73 27.17 17.95
CA THR A 316 15.50 27.98 18.91
C THR A 316 14.69 29.13 19.51
N ARG A 317 13.52 29.40 18.93
CA ARG A 317 12.59 30.46 19.40
C ARG A 317 11.24 29.83 19.75
N PRO A 318 11.11 29.27 20.97
CA PRO A 318 9.87 28.63 21.38
C PRO A 318 8.71 29.61 21.42
N GLN A 319 7.56 29.15 21.01
CA GLN A 319 6.31 29.90 21.13
C GLN A 319 5.60 29.48 22.42
N VAL A 320 4.99 30.47 23.11
CA VAL A 320 4.12 30.23 24.26
C VAL A 320 2.72 29.94 23.74
N GLY A 321 2.07 28.90 24.27
CA GLY A 321 0.70 28.57 23.91
C GLY A 321 0.39 27.09 24.15
N PRO A 322 -0.89 26.70 24.04
CA PRO A 322 -1.30 25.34 24.13
C PRO A 322 -0.84 24.56 22.90
N PHE A 323 -0.69 23.24 23.07
CA PHE A 323 -0.46 22.31 21.97
C PHE A 323 -1.22 21.02 22.25
N ASP A 324 -1.64 20.37 21.20
CA ASP A 324 -2.22 19.03 21.20
C ASP A 324 -1.87 18.29 19.91
N ALA A 325 -1.88 16.97 19.97
CA ALA A 325 -1.77 16.10 18.81
C ALA A 325 -2.53 14.80 19.07
N GLN A 326 -3.14 14.29 18.04
CA GLN A 326 -3.84 13.00 18.07
C GLN A 326 -3.08 11.98 17.26
N ILE A 327 -2.90 10.80 17.85
CA ILE A 327 -2.19 9.67 17.26
C ILE A 327 -3.07 8.44 17.39
N MET A 328 -3.32 7.76 16.28
CA MET A 328 -3.98 6.46 16.25
C MET A 328 -2.94 5.36 16.33
N VAL A 329 -3.26 4.28 17.01
CA VAL A 329 -2.44 3.07 17.04
C VAL A 329 -3.12 2.01 16.18
N ASP A 330 -2.50 1.67 15.05
CA ASP A 330 -2.95 0.59 14.19
C ASP A 330 -2.23 -0.71 14.60
N LEU A 331 -2.96 -1.83 14.69
CA LEU A 331 -2.40 -3.15 14.94
C LEU A 331 -2.34 -3.99 13.67
N PHE A 332 -1.25 -4.75 13.53
CA PHE A 332 -1.04 -5.70 12.44
C PHE A 332 -0.68 -7.06 13.04
N TYR A 333 -1.38 -8.09 12.65
CA TYR A 333 -1.22 -9.45 13.16
C TYR A 333 -0.27 -10.26 12.27
N ARG A 334 0.65 -11.01 12.88
CA ARG A 334 1.64 -11.85 12.18
C ARG A 334 1.63 -13.28 12.66
#